data_4290724adbb39f52e28a3dd5d7d793cd
#
_entry.id   4290724adbb39f52e28a3dd5d7d793cd
#
_cell.length_a   1.000
_cell.length_b   1.000
_cell.length_c   1.000
_cell.angle_alpha   90.00
_cell.angle_beta   90.00
_cell.angle_gamma   90.00
#
_symmetry.space_group_name_H-M   'P 1'
#
loop_
_entity.id
_entity.type
_entity.pdbx_description
1 polymer ?
#
loop_
_entity_poly.entity_id
_entity_poly.type
_entity_poly.pdbx_seq_one_letter_code
_entity_poly.pdbx_strand_id
1 'polypeptide(L)'
;MSDSRVDAKRERLRQKNKRRNRKSRLKGLVAVLAVAVIAAAALVIVIHNSNRTPDKVTGLTADTCYSQVTLSWDKAQHADSYVIYRNDGSETVKAGETEGADSTSWTYEDYDHNTDVTFTVAGCNSKAHDKEGKPSDPVTATYDSSKYAQKIPILGYHKVVTDEEEVSEAGMKTGLIIKESVLESQLKYLKDNGYTTLTLDEFYEWHAGKKEFPPKSVVMTFDDGYYGVYYVAYPLFKKYDMAGAVFCIGKNTAGEIAEYTPEKDEKDQYIKEDAIQKVREEYPKFALESHTFDMHNRVKGKKPALSFTYDQIMEDCRKNEPFGFTYLAYPWGTYSENMQNVLKDAGYKMAFAYNPYFYAYRSDDTFAVNRIKISGLTSMDEFIDIVSGDDPQYNNPDAPEEAEKAQ
;
A
#
# COMPACT_ATOMS: atom_id res chain seq x y z
N MET A 1 -73.57 -28.74 -68.80
CA MET A 1 -73.16 -29.68 -67.72
C MET A 1 -71.72 -29.50 -67.21
N SER A 2 -70.96 -28.44 -67.59
CA SER A 2 -69.54 -28.27 -67.12
C SER A 2 -69.37 -27.39 -65.90
N ASP A 3 -70.27 -26.47 -65.62
CA ASP A 3 -70.11 -25.44 -64.55
C ASP A 3 -70.29 -25.97 -63.13
N SER A 4 -71.21 -26.88 -62.86
CA SER A 4 -71.46 -27.42 -61.50
C SER A 4 -70.29 -28.28 -60.94
N ARG A 5 -69.52 -28.93 -61.84
CA ARG A 5 -68.33 -29.70 -61.39
C ARG A 5 -67.15 -28.81 -61.06
N VAL A 6 -67.01 -27.67 -61.63
CA VAL A 6 -65.98 -26.66 -61.33
C VAL A 6 -66.25 -25.99 -59.96
N ASP A 7 -67.52 -25.66 -59.71
CA ASP A 7 -67.91 -25.03 -58.45
C ASP A 7 -67.80 -26.02 -57.28
N ALA A 8 -68.18 -27.25 -57.40
CA ALA A 8 -67.98 -28.32 -56.42
C ALA A 8 -66.48 -28.53 -56.06
N LYS A 9 -65.62 -28.46 -57.09
CA LYS A 9 -64.16 -28.59 -56.92
C LYS A 9 -63.57 -27.36 -56.19
N ARG A 10 -64.04 -26.17 -56.52
CA ARG A 10 -63.66 -24.93 -55.83
C ARG A 10 -64.10 -24.94 -54.35
N GLU A 11 -65.27 -25.42 -54.05
CA GLU A 11 -65.83 -25.51 -52.71
C GLU A 11 -65.01 -26.52 -51.84
N ARG A 12 -64.72 -27.69 -52.42
CA ARG A 12 -63.85 -28.67 -51.73
C ARG A 12 -62.43 -28.14 -51.46
N LEU A 13 -61.84 -27.39 -52.36
CA LEU A 13 -60.58 -26.69 -52.15
C LEU A 13 -60.65 -25.63 -51.04
N ARG A 14 -61.71 -24.83 -51.02
CA ARG A 14 -61.96 -23.82 -49.93
C ARG A 14 -62.12 -24.50 -48.58
N GLN A 15 -62.83 -25.60 -48.47
CA GLN A 15 -62.99 -26.36 -47.22
C GLN A 15 -61.67 -27.03 -46.79
N LYS A 16 -60.92 -27.56 -47.76
CA LYS A 16 -59.58 -28.14 -47.46
C LYS A 16 -58.61 -27.07 -46.94
N ASN A 17 -58.63 -25.87 -47.52
CA ASN A 17 -57.81 -24.78 -47.11
C ASN A 17 -58.24 -24.22 -45.74
N LYS A 18 -59.57 -24.12 -45.47
CA LYS A 18 -60.07 -23.75 -44.11
C LYS A 18 -59.63 -24.75 -43.05
N ARG A 19 -59.72 -26.06 -43.34
CA ARG A 19 -59.25 -27.10 -42.40
C ARG A 19 -57.71 -27.06 -42.19
N ARG A 20 -56.95 -26.79 -43.23
CA ARG A 20 -55.49 -26.67 -43.15
C ARG A 20 -55.09 -25.44 -42.35
N ASN A 21 -55.73 -24.30 -42.58
CA ASN A 21 -55.47 -23.08 -41.81
C ASN A 21 -55.94 -23.20 -40.36
N ARG A 22 -57.03 -23.91 -40.06
CA ARG A 22 -57.47 -24.21 -38.69
C ARG A 22 -56.51 -25.08 -37.95
N LYS A 23 -55.94 -26.15 -38.62
CA LYS A 23 -54.89 -27.02 -38.06
C LYS A 23 -53.60 -26.26 -37.85
N SER A 24 -53.22 -25.38 -38.78
CA SER A 24 -52.03 -24.55 -38.63
C SER A 24 -52.14 -23.56 -37.47
N ARG A 25 -53.31 -22.87 -37.33
CA ARG A 25 -53.59 -22.00 -36.22
C ARG A 25 -53.63 -22.73 -34.87
N LEU A 26 -54.18 -23.93 -34.85
CA LEU A 26 -54.20 -24.77 -33.64
C LEU A 26 -52.76 -25.24 -33.26
N LYS A 27 -51.94 -25.61 -34.22
CA LYS A 27 -50.54 -25.94 -33.99
C LYS A 27 -49.76 -24.73 -33.49
N GLY A 28 -49.99 -23.54 -34.04
CA GLY A 28 -49.41 -22.30 -33.58
C GLY A 28 -49.84 -21.96 -32.15
N LEU A 29 -51.13 -22.12 -31.81
CA LEU A 29 -51.63 -21.87 -30.45
C LEU A 29 -51.01 -22.87 -29.43
N VAL A 30 -50.89 -24.15 -29.79
CA VAL A 30 -50.27 -25.16 -28.93
C VAL A 30 -48.79 -24.86 -28.74
N ALA A 31 -48.08 -24.41 -29.76
CA ALA A 31 -46.66 -24.00 -29.62
C ALA A 31 -46.51 -22.78 -28.72
N VAL A 32 -47.37 -21.75 -28.82
CA VAL A 32 -47.35 -20.56 -27.96
C VAL A 32 -47.64 -20.95 -26.49
N LEU A 33 -48.64 -21.84 -26.29
CA LEU A 33 -48.97 -22.32 -24.93
C LEU A 33 -47.82 -23.14 -24.35
N ALA A 34 -47.15 -23.97 -25.13
CA ALA A 34 -45.97 -24.73 -24.65
C ALA A 34 -44.83 -23.82 -24.24
N VAL A 35 -44.53 -22.77 -25.03
CA VAL A 35 -43.52 -21.76 -24.65
C VAL A 35 -43.92 -20.99 -23.37
N ALA A 36 -45.19 -20.63 -23.25
CA ALA A 36 -45.67 -19.94 -22.04
C ALA A 36 -45.55 -20.82 -20.78
N VAL A 37 -45.86 -22.11 -20.88
CA VAL A 37 -45.71 -23.10 -19.76
C VAL A 37 -44.25 -23.28 -19.41
N ILE A 38 -43.35 -23.40 -20.38
CA ILE A 38 -41.89 -23.48 -20.12
C ILE A 38 -41.40 -22.22 -19.47
N ALA A 39 -41.80 -21.04 -19.95
CA ALA A 39 -41.43 -19.76 -19.35
C ALA A 39 -41.93 -19.61 -17.90
N ALA A 40 -43.20 -20.03 -17.65
CA ALA A 40 -43.77 -20.03 -16.29
C ALA A 40 -43.04 -21.01 -15.35
N ALA A 41 -42.72 -22.21 -15.85
CA ALA A 41 -41.95 -23.19 -15.08
C ALA A 41 -40.53 -22.67 -14.76
N ALA A 42 -39.85 -22.05 -15.74
CA ALA A 42 -38.55 -21.42 -15.53
C ALA A 42 -38.63 -20.28 -14.49
N LEU A 43 -39.67 -19.44 -14.55
CA LEU A 43 -39.88 -18.36 -13.59
C LEU A 43 -40.12 -18.90 -12.17
N VAL A 44 -40.91 -19.99 -12.02
CA VAL A 44 -41.13 -20.64 -10.72
C VAL A 44 -39.82 -21.21 -10.15
N ILE A 45 -38.98 -21.80 -10.99
CA ILE A 45 -37.67 -22.33 -10.58
C ILE A 45 -36.77 -21.17 -10.12
N VAL A 46 -36.73 -20.05 -10.86
CA VAL A 46 -35.95 -18.86 -10.49
C VAL A 46 -36.42 -18.27 -9.16
N ILE A 47 -37.74 -18.12 -8.96
CA ILE A 47 -38.31 -17.60 -7.70
C ILE A 47 -38.02 -18.57 -6.55
N HIS A 48 -38.17 -19.87 -6.78
CA HIS A 48 -37.88 -20.88 -5.76
C HIS A 48 -36.41 -20.85 -5.34
N ASN A 49 -35.49 -20.76 -6.28
CA ASN A 49 -34.06 -20.68 -5.99
C ASN A 49 -33.68 -19.36 -5.31
N SER A 50 -34.31 -18.23 -5.69
CA SER A 50 -34.04 -16.92 -5.07
C SER A 50 -34.53 -16.81 -3.63
N ASN A 51 -35.44 -17.68 -3.18
CA ASN A 51 -36.01 -17.68 -1.84
C ASN A 51 -35.43 -18.77 -0.92
N ARG A 52 -34.34 -19.43 -1.33
CA ARG A 52 -33.69 -20.44 -0.51
C ARG A 52 -32.84 -19.81 0.57
N THR A 53 -32.81 -20.46 1.74
CA THR A 53 -31.82 -20.19 2.79
C THR A 53 -30.41 -20.40 2.20
N PRO A 54 -29.46 -19.51 2.47
CA PRO A 54 -28.07 -19.67 2.00
C PRO A 54 -27.44 -20.97 2.48
N ASP A 55 -26.60 -21.53 1.62
CA ASP A 55 -25.77 -22.67 2.01
C ASP A 55 -24.74 -22.24 3.06
N LYS A 56 -24.19 -23.23 3.80
CA LYS A 56 -23.09 -22.98 4.76
C LYS A 56 -21.91 -22.34 4.03
N VAL A 57 -21.37 -21.27 4.60
CA VAL A 57 -20.12 -20.66 4.14
C VAL A 57 -18.96 -21.62 4.35
N THR A 58 -18.10 -21.79 3.35
CA THR A 58 -16.90 -22.62 3.37
C THR A 58 -15.65 -21.81 3.07
N GLY A 59 -14.47 -22.40 3.29
CA GLY A 59 -13.20 -21.75 2.93
C GLY A 59 -12.85 -20.51 3.77
N LEU A 60 -13.48 -20.33 4.96
CA LEU A 60 -13.16 -19.19 5.81
C LEU A 60 -11.70 -19.27 6.27
N THR A 61 -10.96 -18.19 5.99
CA THR A 61 -9.59 -17.96 6.42
C THR A 61 -9.45 -16.61 7.11
N ALA A 62 -8.44 -16.46 7.95
CA ALA A 62 -8.07 -15.21 8.60
C ALA A 62 -6.61 -14.90 8.28
N ASP A 63 -6.37 -13.73 7.69
CA ASP A 63 -5.03 -13.13 7.53
C ASP A 63 -4.87 -12.07 8.62
N THR A 64 -3.92 -12.29 9.54
CA THR A 64 -3.81 -11.56 10.80
C THR A 64 -2.58 -10.66 10.74
N CYS A 65 -2.81 -9.35 10.87
CA CYS A 65 -1.78 -8.34 11.06
C CYS A 65 -1.81 -7.81 12.50
N TYR A 66 -0.89 -6.92 12.83
CA TYR A 66 -0.75 -6.36 14.16
C TYR A 66 -2.02 -5.69 14.71
N SER A 67 -2.73 -4.91 13.88
CA SER A 67 -3.91 -4.16 14.28
C SER A 67 -5.20 -4.54 13.55
N GLN A 68 -5.16 -5.52 12.66
CA GLN A 68 -6.34 -5.93 11.89
C GLN A 68 -6.33 -7.40 11.50
N VAL A 69 -7.52 -7.93 11.22
CA VAL A 69 -7.71 -9.28 10.67
C VAL A 69 -8.54 -9.17 9.40
N THR A 70 -8.01 -9.67 8.28
CA THR A 70 -8.77 -9.79 7.03
C THR A 70 -9.30 -11.20 6.89
N LEU A 71 -10.61 -11.33 6.88
CA LEU A 71 -11.33 -12.58 6.63
C LEU A 71 -11.60 -12.74 5.14
N SER A 72 -11.48 -13.96 4.63
CA SER A 72 -11.86 -14.32 3.26
C SER A 72 -12.56 -15.68 3.28
N TRP A 73 -13.55 -15.85 2.39
CA TRP A 73 -14.36 -17.08 2.32
C TRP A 73 -14.85 -17.37 0.91
N ASP A 74 -15.34 -18.61 0.70
CA ASP A 74 -15.96 -18.98 -0.56
C ASP A 74 -17.37 -18.41 -0.67
N LYS A 75 -17.78 -18.03 -1.88
CA LYS A 75 -19.13 -17.57 -2.16
C LYS A 75 -20.16 -18.67 -1.83
N ALA A 76 -21.07 -18.37 -0.90
CA ALA A 76 -22.17 -19.28 -0.57
C ALA A 76 -23.31 -19.18 -1.60
N GLN A 77 -23.85 -20.33 -2.02
CA GLN A 77 -25.02 -20.33 -2.89
C GLN A 77 -26.24 -19.75 -2.16
N HIS A 78 -27.08 -19.05 -2.89
CA HIS A 78 -28.28 -18.38 -2.41
C HIS A 78 -28.05 -17.21 -1.45
N ALA A 79 -26.80 -16.84 -1.15
CA ALA A 79 -26.49 -15.65 -0.39
C ALA A 79 -26.58 -14.39 -1.30
N ASP A 80 -27.13 -13.30 -0.77
CA ASP A 80 -27.09 -11.95 -1.35
C ASP A 80 -26.20 -10.99 -0.53
N SER A 81 -25.79 -11.41 0.68
CA SER A 81 -24.91 -10.71 1.61
C SER A 81 -24.33 -11.67 2.64
N TYR A 82 -23.46 -11.18 3.53
CA TYR A 82 -22.86 -11.97 4.60
C TYR A 82 -22.89 -11.21 5.92
N VAL A 83 -23.04 -11.95 7.03
CA VAL A 83 -22.89 -11.45 8.39
C VAL A 83 -21.68 -12.14 9.04
N ILE A 84 -20.88 -11.34 9.74
CA ILE A 84 -19.67 -11.79 10.42
C ILE A 84 -19.90 -11.73 11.92
N TYR A 85 -19.57 -12.81 12.61
CA TYR A 85 -19.60 -12.91 14.07
C TYR A 85 -18.20 -13.09 14.60
N ARG A 86 -17.90 -12.46 15.74
CA ARG A 86 -16.67 -12.68 16.51
C ARG A 86 -16.97 -13.22 17.89
N ASN A 87 -16.03 -13.96 18.44
CA ASN A 87 -16.00 -14.42 19.81
C ASN A 87 -14.59 -14.23 20.38
N ASP A 88 -14.47 -13.46 21.45
CA ASP A 88 -13.23 -13.17 22.18
C ASP A 88 -13.09 -14.01 23.46
N GLY A 89 -13.90 -15.07 23.58
CA GLY A 89 -13.95 -15.96 24.75
C GLY A 89 -15.03 -15.58 25.77
N SER A 90 -15.67 -14.41 25.65
CA SER A 90 -16.76 -13.97 26.52
C SER A 90 -18.13 -14.24 25.91
N GLU A 91 -18.39 -13.74 24.73
CA GLU A 91 -19.65 -13.89 24.02
C GLU A 91 -19.46 -13.84 22.50
N THR A 92 -20.45 -14.35 21.76
CA THR A 92 -20.49 -14.21 20.31
C THR A 92 -21.33 -13.00 19.94
N VAL A 93 -20.72 -12.04 19.28
CA VAL A 93 -21.35 -10.80 18.85
C VAL A 93 -21.23 -10.59 17.34
N LYS A 94 -22.21 -9.90 16.75
CA LYS A 94 -22.11 -9.45 15.36
C LYS A 94 -20.98 -8.41 15.25
N ALA A 95 -19.96 -8.74 14.45
CA ALA A 95 -18.81 -7.87 14.21
C ALA A 95 -19.01 -6.97 12.98
N GLY A 96 -19.72 -7.48 11.96
CA GLY A 96 -19.94 -6.73 10.74
C GLY A 96 -20.87 -7.43 9.76
N GLU A 97 -21.05 -6.82 8.62
CA GLU A 97 -21.78 -7.35 7.47
C GLU A 97 -21.21 -6.85 6.16
N THR A 98 -21.43 -7.57 5.09
CA THR A 98 -21.05 -7.14 3.74
C THR A 98 -22.31 -7.02 2.88
N GLU A 99 -22.26 -6.14 1.88
CA GLU A 99 -23.29 -6.01 0.87
C GLU A 99 -22.87 -6.71 -0.42
N GLY A 100 -23.79 -7.49 -0.99
CA GLY A 100 -23.59 -8.20 -2.26
C GLY A 100 -23.01 -9.61 -2.12
N ALA A 101 -23.50 -10.49 -2.98
CA ALA A 101 -23.14 -11.92 -3.00
C ALA A 101 -21.66 -12.19 -3.33
N ASP A 102 -21.00 -11.23 -3.98
CA ASP A 102 -19.60 -11.35 -4.39
C ASP A 102 -18.62 -10.72 -3.39
N SER A 103 -19.13 -10.11 -2.30
CA SER A 103 -18.33 -9.54 -1.21
C SER A 103 -17.88 -10.65 -0.26
N THR A 104 -16.85 -11.38 -0.63
CA THR A 104 -16.35 -12.56 0.10
C THR A 104 -15.10 -12.28 0.92
N SER A 105 -14.90 -11.03 1.32
CA SER A 105 -13.84 -10.58 2.23
C SER A 105 -14.34 -9.44 3.11
N TRP A 106 -13.80 -9.37 4.33
CA TRP A 106 -14.11 -8.31 5.28
C TRP A 106 -12.96 -8.13 6.26
N THR A 107 -12.67 -6.89 6.68
CA THR A 107 -11.58 -6.57 7.60
C THR A 107 -12.12 -6.11 8.94
N TYR A 108 -11.63 -6.73 10.01
CA TYR A 108 -11.80 -6.31 11.39
C TYR A 108 -10.63 -5.41 11.79
N GLU A 109 -10.90 -4.11 11.99
CA GLU A 109 -9.87 -3.08 12.19
C GLU A 109 -9.52 -2.83 13.68
N ASP A 110 -10.32 -3.35 14.62
CA ASP A 110 -10.13 -3.17 16.06
C ASP A 110 -9.43 -4.38 16.70
N TYR A 111 -8.53 -5.06 15.99
CA TYR A 111 -7.85 -6.24 16.48
C TYR A 111 -6.72 -5.88 17.45
N ASP A 112 -6.75 -6.50 18.65
CA ASP A 112 -5.63 -6.49 19.58
C ASP A 112 -4.78 -7.74 19.37
N HIS A 113 -3.55 -7.55 18.85
CA HIS A 113 -2.59 -8.63 18.59
C HIS A 113 -2.19 -9.47 19.81
N ASN A 114 -2.53 -9.04 21.03
CA ASN A 114 -2.28 -9.78 22.26
C ASN A 114 -3.40 -10.75 22.61
N THR A 115 -4.50 -10.76 21.83
CA THR A 115 -5.68 -11.60 22.10
C THR A 115 -6.05 -12.43 20.88
N ASP A 116 -6.40 -13.70 21.13
CA ASP A 116 -6.99 -14.57 20.11
C ASP A 116 -8.47 -14.21 19.92
N VAL A 117 -8.89 -14.04 18.68
CA VAL A 117 -10.29 -13.78 18.34
C VAL A 117 -10.78 -14.81 17.33
N THR A 118 -11.90 -15.46 17.63
CA THR A 118 -12.49 -16.44 16.73
C THR A 118 -13.63 -15.83 15.92
N PHE A 119 -13.65 -16.11 14.62
CA PHE A 119 -14.66 -15.61 13.69
C PHE A 119 -15.45 -16.73 13.05
N THR A 120 -16.73 -16.45 12.75
CA THR A 120 -17.58 -17.25 11.85
C THR A 120 -18.32 -16.31 10.91
N VAL A 121 -18.66 -16.81 9.72
CA VAL A 121 -19.38 -16.05 8.69
C VAL A 121 -20.59 -16.86 8.24
N ALA A 122 -21.76 -16.22 8.15
CA ALA A 122 -22.96 -16.80 7.59
C ALA A 122 -23.44 -16.01 6.37
N GLY A 123 -23.90 -16.73 5.34
CA GLY A 123 -24.56 -16.11 4.19
C GLY A 123 -25.96 -15.63 4.58
N CYS A 124 -26.39 -14.47 4.06
CA CYS A 124 -27.74 -13.96 4.22
C CYS A 124 -28.47 -13.90 2.88
N ASN A 125 -29.81 -14.07 2.91
CA ASN A 125 -30.69 -13.88 1.77
C ASN A 125 -31.93 -13.11 2.21
N SER A 126 -32.04 -11.88 1.80
CA SER A 126 -33.14 -10.97 2.17
C SER A 126 -34.53 -11.48 1.76
N LYS A 127 -34.63 -12.40 0.79
CA LYS A 127 -35.87 -12.98 0.24
C LYS A 127 -36.23 -14.34 0.83
N ALA A 128 -35.33 -15.00 1.54
CA ALA A 128 -35.58 -16.30 2.16
C ALA A 128 -36.43 -16.16 3.44
N HIS A 129 -37.11 -17.25 3.82
CA HIS A 129 -37.84 -17.31 5.10
C HIS A 129 -36.86 -17.28 6.26
N ASP A 130 -35.87 -18.18 6.24
CA ASP A 130 -34.70 -18.11 7.13
C ASP A 130 -33.62 -17.30 6.43
N LYS A 131 -33.53 -16.03 6.80
CA LYS A 131 -32.68 -15.06 6.12
C LYS A 131 -31.21 -15.35 6.24
N GLU A 132 -30.78 -16.06 7.27
CA GLU A 132 -29.40 -16.40 7.55
C GLU A 132 -29.19 -17.92 7.44
N GLY A 133 -28.14 -18.31 6.72
CA GLY A 133 -27.70 -19.69 6.57
C GLY A 133 -26.89 -20.17 7.78
N LYS A 134 -26.49 -21.45 7.74
CA LYS A 134 -25.56 -21.94 8.76
C LYS A 134 -24.22 -21.25 8.68
N PRO A 135 -23.64 -20.82 9.82
CA PRO A 135 -22.33 -20.22 9.83
C PRO A 135 -21.24 -21.20 9.37
N SER A 136 -20.13 -20.65 8.93
CA SER A 136 -18.90 -21.39 8.60
C SER A 136 -18.41 -22.21 9.81
N ASP A 137 -17.44 -23.08 9.56
CA ASP A 137 -16.56 -23.52 10.64
C ASP A 137 -15.79 -22.30 11.17
N PRO A 138 -15.47 -22.25 12.48
CA PRO A 138 -14.78 -21.12 13.07
C PRO A 138 -13.32 -21.06 12.60
N VAL A 139 -12.78 -19.85 12.48
CA VAL A 139 -11.35 -19.58 12.32
C VAL A 139 -10.88 -18.70 13.47
N THR A 140 -9.74 -19.02 14.06
CA THR A 140 -9.12 -18.18 15.10
C THR A 140 -7.99 -17.37 14.50
N ALA A 141 -8.06 -16.06 14.67
CA ALA A 141 -6.97 -15.12 14.38
C ALA A 141 -6.03 -15.09 15.58
N THR A 142 -4.76 -15.42 15.34
CA THR A 142 -3.67 -15.38 16.32
C THR A 142 -2.50 -14.66 15.69
N TYR A 143 -1.95 -13.65 16.35
CA TYR A 143 -0.77 -12.93 15.87
C TYR A 143 0.52 -13.58 16.37
N ASP A 144 1.37 -14.03 15.46
CA ASP A 144 2.67 -14.62 15.79
C ASP A 144 3.79 -13.61 15.50
N SER A 145 4.17 -12.84 16.50
CA SER A 145 5.19 -11.81 16.40
C SER A 145 6.57 -12.33 15.94
N SER A 146 6.87 -13.62 16.15
CA SER A 146 8.15 -14.21 15.76
C SER A 146 8.37 -14.29 14.25
N LYS A 147 7.28 -14.20 13.47
CA LYS A 147 7.31 -14.28 12.00
C LYS A 147 7.56 -12.93 11.32
N TYR A 148 7.42 -11.83 12.06
CA TYR A 148 7.35 -10.50 11.50
C TYR A 148 8.34 -9.53 12.13
N ALA A 149 8.72 -8.50 11.38
CA ALA A 149 9.57 -7.42 11.87
C ALA A 149 8.89 -6.68 13.03
N GLN A 150 9.53 -6.66 14.19
CA GLN A 150 9.08 -5.89 15.36
C GLN A 150 9.70 -4.49 15.42
N LYS A 151 10.79 -4.30 14.70
CA LYS A 151 11.50 -3.04 14.46
C LYS A 151 12.08 -3.06 13.05
N ILE A 152 12.25 -1.89 12.44
CA ILE A 152 12.82 -1.78 11.09
C ILE A 152 13.90 -0.71 11.09
N PRO A 153 15.15 -1.03 10.67
CA PRO A 153 16.16 -0.02 10.42
C PRO A 153 15.77 0.84 9.22
N ILE A 154 15.76 2.16 9.41
CA ILE A 154 15.63 3.14 8.32
C ILE A 154 16.98 3.80 8.13
N LEU A 155 17.62 3.51 7.01
CA LEU A 155 18.97 3.98 6.71
C LEU A 155 18.90 5.33 6.00
N GLY A 156 19.64 6.31 6.53
CA GLY A 156 19.71 7.67 5.96
C GLY A 156 21.08 7.96 5.39
N TYR A 157 21.15 8.05 4.08
CA TYR A 157 22.30 8.46 3.28
C TYR A 157 22.13 9.90 2.80
N HIS A 158 23.17 10.43 2.09
CA HIS A 158 23.08 11.73 1.45
C HIS A 158 23.63 11.63 0.02
N LYS A 159 24.85 12.09 -0.22
CA LYS A 159 25.46 12.18 -1.54
C LYS A 159 26.07 10.84 -1.97
N VAL A 160 25.76 10.40 -3.18
CA VAL A 160 26.40 9.24 -3.83
C VAL A 160 27.25 9.73 -4.99
N VAL A 161 28.46 9.23 -5.12
CA VAL A 161 29.40 9.58 -6.19
C VAL A 161 29.93 8.33 -6.86
N THR A 162 30.36 8.44 -8.13
CA THR A 162 31.03 7.33 -8.81
C THR A 162 32.40 7.04 -8.17
N ASP A 163 32.99 5.89 -8.47
CA ASP A 163 34.31 5.53 -7.92
C ASP A 163 35.43 6.38 -8.52
N GLU A 164 35.23 6.90 -9.75
CA GLU A 164 36.17 7.76 -10.46
C GLU A 164 36.16 9.22 -9.98
N GLU A 165 35.05 9.66 -9.35
CA GLU A 165 34.99 11.03 -8.83
C GLU A 165 35.97 11.27 -7.72
N GLU A 166 36.80 12.32 -7.88
CA GLU A 166 37.70 12.76 -6.83
C GLU A 166 36.92 13.46 -5.71
N VAL A 167 37.03 12.96 -4.50
CA VAL A 167 36.45 13.56 -3.32
C VAL A 167 37.57 13.99 -2.40
N SER A 168 37.56 15.26 -2.00
CA SER A 168 38.57 15.79 -1.07
C SER A 168 38.51 15.05 0.27
N GLU A 169 39.64 14.97 0.97
CA GLU A 169 39.71 14.37 2.31
C GLU A 169 38.73 15.06 3.29
N ALA A 170 38.57 16.36 3.17
CA ALA A 170 37.60 17.12 3.94
C ALA A 170 36.14 16.70 3.63
N GLY A 171 35.80 16.51 2.35
CA GLY A 171 34.50 16.00 1.92
C GLY A 171 34.20 14.61 2.48
N MET A 172 35.16 13.70 2.39
CA MET A 172 34.99 12.34 2.97
C MET A 172 34.79 12.38 4.49
N LYS A 173 35.49 13.27 5.21
CA LYS A 173 35.36 13.41 6.66
C LYS A 173 34.00 13.93 7.12
N THR A 174 33.18 14.53 6.23
CA THR A 174 31.80 14.92 6.58
C THR A 174 30.93 13.71 6.89
N GLY A 175 31.29 12.54 6.36
CA GLY A 175 30.49 11.33 6.43
C GLY A 175 29.19 11.41 5.61
N LEU A 176 29.03 12.43 4.74
CA LEU A 176 27.84 12.59 3.90
C LEU A 176 27.97 11.93 2.52
N ILE A 177 29.20 11.59 2.11
CA ILE A 177 29.51 11.08 0.77
C ILE A 177 29.78 9.57 0.85
N ILE A 178 29.13 8.80 -0.01
CA ILE A 178 29.37 7.37 -0.19
C ILE A 178 29.74 7.08 -1.65
N LYS A 179 30.73 6.23 -1.87
CA LYS A 179 31.14 5.76 -3.20
C LYS A 179 30.18 4.71 -3.75
N GLU A 180 30.04 4.67 -5.08
CA GLU A 180 29.21 3.71 -5.81
C GLU A 180 29.48 2.28 -5.39
N SER A 181 30.76 1.84 -5.40
CA SER A 181 31.15 0.48 -5.02
C SER A 181 30.79 0.11 -3.57
N VAL A 182 30.83 1.07 -2.65
CA VAL A 182 30.43 0.86 -1.25
C VAL A 182 28.91 0.67 -1.17
N LEU A 183 28.13 1.53 -1.80
CA LEU A 183 26.66 1.39 -1.86
C LEU A 183 26.27 0.07 -2.53
N GLU A 184 26.92 -0.27 -3.64
CA GLU A 184 26.64 -1.52 -4.35
C GLU A 184 26.96 -2.75 -3.50
N SER A 185 28.05 -2.74 -2.72
CA SER A 185 28.37 -3.83 -1.81
C SER A 185 27.31 -4.02 -0.71
N GLN A 186 26.74 -2.92 -0.20
CA GLN A 186 25.65 -2.95 0.76
C GLN A 186 24.36 -3.50 0.15
N LEU A 187 23.96 -3.06 -1.04
CA LEU A 187 22.79 -3.59 -1.77
C LEU A 187 22.96 -5.08 -2.07
N LYS A 188 24.15 -5.47 -2.52
CA LYS A 188 24.47 -6.88 -2.78
C LYS A 188 24.36 -7.72 -1.51
N TYR A 189 24.88 -7.25 -0.38
CA TYR A 189 24.74 -7.93 0.89
C TYR A 189 23.28 -8.14 1.29
N LEU A 190 22.45 -7.08 1.20
CA LEU A 190 21.03 -7.17 1.48
C LEU A 190 20.36 -8.23 0.60
N LYS A 191 20.65 -8.22 -0.70
CA LYS A 191 20.10 -9.19 -1.67
C LYS A 191 20.49 -10.62 -1.34
N ASP A 192 21.78 -10.85 -1.15
CA ASP A 192 22.34 -12.20 -0.95
C ASP A 192 21.90 -12.82 0.39
N ASN A 193 21.55 -11.98 1.37
CA ASN A 193 21.09 -12.40 2.70
C ASN A 193 19.57 -12.38 2.88
N GLY A 194 18.82 -12.15 1.79
CA GLY A 194 17.36 -12.25 1.78
C GLY A 194 16.65 -11.13 2.53
N TYR A 195 17.22 -9.92 2.56
CA TYR A 195 16.53 -8.75 3.09
C TYR A 195 15.44 -8.26 2.13
N THR A 196 14.35 -7.80 2.69
CA THR A 196 13.27 -7.09 1.98
C THR A 196 13.47 -5.59 2.17
N THR A 197 13.70 -4.85 1.09
CA THR A 197 13.69 -3.38 1.13
C THR A 197 12.28 -2.89 0.95
N LEU A 198 11.79 -2.00 1.83
CA LEU A 198 10.44 -1.49 1.83
C LEU A 198 10.36 -0.13 1.14
N THR A 199 9.28 0.09 0.39
CA THR A 199 8.86 1.44 -0.01
C THR A 199 8.36 2.22 1.20
N LEU A 200 8.27 3.55 1.10
CA LEU A 200 7.72 4.37 2.18
C LEU A 200 6.24 4.04 2.46
N ASP A 201 5.44 3.72 1.44
CA ASP A 201 4.05 3.29 1.62
C ASP A 201 3.97 1.94 2.35
N GLU A 202 4.81 0.97 2.00
CA GLU A 202 4.88 -0.31 2.70
C GLU A 202 5.32 -0.14 4.16
N PHE A 203 6.30 0.72 4.42
CA PHE A 203 6.70 1.05 5.79
C PHE A 203 5.57 1.74 6.56
N TYR A 204 4.84 2.67 5.94
CA TYR A 204 3.68 3.33 6.54
C TYR A 204 2.59 2.34 6.93
N GLU A 205 2.26 1.37 6.06
CA GLU A 205 1.29 0.32 6.35
C GLU A 205 1.77 -0.61 7.49
N TRP A 206 3.08 -0.93 7.54
CA TRP A 206 3.65 -1.67 8.65
C TRP A 206 3.56 -0.89 9.96
N HIS A 207 3.93 0.39 9.95
CA HIS A 207 3.88 1.26 11.11
C HIS A 207 2.46 1.40 11.65
N ALA A 208 1.47 1.48 10.77
CA ALA A 208 0.04 1.49 11.11
C ALA A 208 -0.50 0.11 11.59
N GLY A 209 0.32 -0.95 11.57
CA GLY A 209 -0.09 -2.31 11.94
C GLY A 209 -0.98 -3.01 10.93
N LYS A 210 -1.10 -2.47 9.72
CA LYS A 210 -2.00 -2.96 8.67
C LYS A 210 -1.36 -3.97 7.71
N LYS A 211 -0.04 -4.02 7.68
CA LYS A 211 0.73 -4.94 6.84
C LYS A 211 1.93 -5.49 7.60
N GLU A 212 2.25 -6.74 7.36
CA GLU A 212 3.37 -7.42 7.98
C GLU A 212 4.51 -7.65 6.98
N PHE A 213 5.74 -7.61 7.49
CA PHE A 213 6.94 -7.87 6.72
C PHE A 213 7.87 -8.82 7.48
N PRO A 214 8.75 -9.56 6.78
CA PRO A 214 9.69 -10.48 7.42
C PRO A 214 10.66 -9.75 8.37
N PRO A 215 11.24 -10.44 9.34
CA PRO A 215 12.20 -9.84 10.29
C PRO A 215 13.39 -9.13 9.60
N LYS A 216 13.85 -9.64 8.45
CA LYS A 216 14.90 -9.02 7.64
C LYS A 216 14.30 -7.97 6.69
N SER A 217 13.76 -6.89 7.24
CA SER A 217 13.22 -5.75 6.48
C SER A 217 14.00 -4.47 6.78
N VAL A 218 14.18 -3.61 5.78
CA VAL A 218 14.95 -2.37 5.87
C VAL A 218 14.35 -1.31 4.95
N VAL A 219 14.41 -0.03 5.35
CA VAL A 219 14.11 1.12 4.50
C VAL A 219 15.39 1.86 4.18
N MET A 220 15.61 2.22 2.91
CA MET A 220 16.79 2.95 2.47
C MET A 220 16.39 4.34 1.97
N THR A 221 16.94 5.39 2.58
CA THR A 221 16.60 6.78 2.26
C THR A 221 17.85 7.62 1.99
N PHE A 222 17.70 8.64 1.17
CA PHE A 222 18.74 9.62 0.87
C PHE A 222 18.19 11.02 1.12
N ASP A 223 19.02 11.94 1.64
CA ASP A 223 18.60 13.32 1.89
C ASP A 223 19.18 14.28 0.86
N ASP A 224 18.68 15.53 0.88
CA ASP A 224 19.06 16.70 0.10
C ASP A 224 18.71 16.64 -1.40
N GLY A 225 18.47 15.46 -1.97
CA GLY A 225 18.16 15.32 -3.38
C GLY A 225 19.35 15.54 -4.31
N TYR A 226 20.58 15.19 -3.90
CA TYR A 226 21.77 15.26 -4.73
C TYR A 226 21.63 14.47 -6.03
N TYR A 227 22.11 15.00 -7.14
CA TYR A 227 21.94 14.38 -8.45
C TYR A 227 22.61 12.99 -8.55
N GLY A 228 23.70 12.76 -7.83
CA GLY A 228 24.35 11.44 -7.77
C GLY A 228 23.43 10.34 -7.26
N VAL A 229 22.41 10.65 -6.46
CA VAL A 229 21.39 9.67 -6.07
C VAL A 229 20.58 9.20 -7.28
N TYR A 230 20.21 10.11 -8.18
CA TYR A 230 19.49 9.76 -9.41
C TYR A 230 20.41 9.10 -10.45
N TYR A 231 21.63 9.59 -10.59
CA TYR A 231 22.56 9.14 -11.62
C TYR A 231 23.26 7.81 -11.28
N VAL A 232 23.61 7.59 -10.00
CA VAL A 232 24.36 6.43 -9.52
C VAL A 232 23.47 5.47 -8.72
N ALA A 233 22.83 5.95 -7.64
CA ALA A 233 22.09 5.05 -6.75
C ALA A 233 20.84 4.46 -7.42
N TYR A 234 20.00 5.27 -8.06
CA TYR A 234 18.76 4.80 -8.68
C TYR A 234 18.95 3.65 -9.68
N PRO A 235 19.94 3.66 -10.60
CA PRO A 235 20.25 2.51 -11.45
C PRO A 235 20.65 1.26 -10.66
N LEU A 236 21.38 1.40 -9.55
CA LEU A 236 21.73 0.27 -8.69
C LEU A 236 20.50 -0.33 -8.02
N PHE A 237 19.58 0.49 -7.50
CA PHE A 237 18.33 0.02 -6.93
C PHE A 237 17.49 -0.77 -7.95
N LYS A 238 17.40 -0.29 -9.20
CA LYS A 238 16.78 -1.04 -10.31
C LYS A 238 17.49 -2.36 -10.59
N LYS A 239 18.83 -2.34 -10.64
CA LYS A 239 19.66 -3.55 -10.90
C LYS A 239 19.40 -4.66 -9.89
N TYR A 240 19.27 -4.31 -8.61
CA TYR A 240 19.04 -5.26 -7.53
C TYR A 240 17.55 -5.51 -7.23
N ASP A 241 16.63 -4.83 -7.91
CA ASP A 241 15.19 -4.84 -7.68
C ASP A 241 14.81 -4.48 -6.22
N MET A 242 15.39 -3.39 -5.72
CA MET A 242 15.25 -2.92 -4.34
C MET A 242 14.47 -1.60 -4.25
N ALA A 243 13.74 -1.41 -3.15
CA ALA A 243 13.06 -0.18 -2.84
C ALA A 243 14.01 0.83 -2.17
N GLY A 244 13.78 2.12 -2.43
CA GLY A 244 14.48 3.23 -1.81
C GLY A 244 13.72 4.54 -1.94
N ALA A 245 14.19 5.60 -1.29
CA ALA A 245 13.59 6.92 -1.40
C ALA A 245 14.65 8.03 -1.31
N VAL A 246 14.41 9.16 -1.98
CA VAL A 246 15.22 10.35 -1.82
C VAL A 246 14.34 11.54 -1.43
N PHE A 247 14.73 12.24 -0.38
CA PHE A 247 14.07 13.44 0.10
C PHE A 247 14.74 14.67 -0.52
N CYS A 248 14.01 15.38 -1.37
CA CYS A 248 14.50 16.48 -2.19
C CYS A 248 14.19 17.82 -1.56
N ILE A 249 15.17 18.75 -1.57
CA ILE A 249 14.95 20.16 -1.24
C ILE A 249 14.22 20.80 -2.44
N GLY A 250 12.93 21.13 -2.27
CA GLY A 250 12.05 21.55 -3.37
C GLY A 250 12.59 22.75 -4.15
N LYS A 251 13.20 23.72 -3.50
CA LYS A 251 13.83 24.86 -4.15
C LYS A 251 14.97 24.48 -5.12
N ASN A 252 15.73 23.45 -4.75
CA ASN A 252 16.83 22.94 -5.58
C ASN A 252 16.30 22.04 -6.70
N THR A 253 15.16 21.39 -6.47
CA THR A 253 14.49 20.50 -7.43
C THR A 253 13.73 21.28 -8.51
N ALA A 254 13.21 22.45 -8.19
CA ALA A 254 12.53 23.30 -9.17
C ALA A 254 13.42 23.66 -10.37
N GLY A 255 12.82 23.66 -11.58
CA GLY A 255 13.49 24.00 -12.83
C GLY A 255 14.12 22.81 -13.55
N GLU A 256 14.81 23.08 -14.64
CA GLU A 256 15.41 22.09 -15.55
C GLU A 256 16.88 21.82 -15.21
N ILE A 257 17.35 20.60 -15.49
CA ILE A 257 18.77 20.25 -15.42
C ILE A 257 19.54 20.96 -16.55
N ALA A 258 20.59 21.71 -16.18
CA ALA A 258 21.75 21.82 -17.04
C ALA A 258 22.50 20.50 -16.98
N GLU A 259 22.92 19.97 -18.13
CA GLU A 259 23.61 18.68 -18.30
C GLU A 259 24.53 18.29 -17.12
N TYR A 260 24.28 17.09 -16.53
CA TYR A 260 25.11 16.56 -15.46
C TYR A 260 26.51 16.28 -15.97
N THR A 261 27.49 16.87 -15.33
CA THR A 261 28.90 16.58 -15.60
C THR A 261 29.57 16.20 -14.29
N PRO A 262 30.03 14.96 -14.12
CA PRO A 262 30.73 14.50 -12.90
C PRO A 262 31.86 15.43 -12.46
N GLU A 263 32.57 16.00 -13.43
CA GLU A 263 33.70 16.94 -13.22
C GLU A 263 33.32 18.28 -12.58
N LYS A 264 32.02 18.60 -12.51
CA LYS A 264 31.50 19.86 -11.94
C LYS A 264 30.86 19.69 -10.57
N ASP A 265 30.97 18.53 -9.96
CA ASP A 265 30.29 18.22 -8.70
C ASP A 265 30.90 18.93 -7.46
N GLU A 266 31.90 19.78 -7.64
CA GLU A 266 32.30 20.78 -6.63
C GLU A 266 31.16 21.79 -6.32
N LYS A 267 30.15 21.88 -7.23
CA LYS A 267 28.91 22.64 -7.01
C LYS A 267 27.78 21.61 -6.97
N ASP A 268 27.29 21.32 -5.79
CA ASP A 268 26.18 20.44 -5.57
C ASP A 268 25.11 20.56 -6.67
N GLN A 269 24.92 19.46 -7.42
CA GLN A 269 23.87 19.35 -8.42
C GLN A 269 22.72 18.54 -7.81
N TYR A 270 21.49 18.93 -8.14
CA TYR A 270 20.31 18.37 -7.53
C TYR A 270 19.37 17.75 -8.56
N ILE A 271 18.63 16.74 -8.13
CA ILE A 271 17.56 16.10 -8.90
C ILE A 271 16.52 17.15 -9.27
N LYS A 272 16.08 17.15 -10.53
CA LYS A 272 15.13 18.11 -11.07
C LYS A 272 13.74 17.50 -11.24
N GLU A 273 12.76 18.38 -11.44
CA GLU A 273 11.33 18.04 -11.46
C GLU A 273 10.97 16.97 -12.51
N ASP A 274 11.59 16.99 -13.68
CA ASP A 274 11.40 16.01 -14.75
C ASP A 274 11.78 14.58 -14.33
N ALA A 275 12.78 14.43 -13.44
CA ALA A 275 13.19 13.14 -12.91
C ALA A 275 12.12 12.53 -11.97
N ILE A 276 11.35 13.36 -11.26
CA ILE A 276 10.31 12.88 -10.34
C ILE A 276 9.28 12.04 -11.09
N GLN A 277 8.69 12.60 -12.15
CA GLN A 277 7.68 11.93 -12.95
C GLN A 277 8.25 10.66 -13.62
N LYS A 278 9.46 10.80 -14.20
CA LYS A 278 10.12 9.67 -14.86
C LYS A 278 10.36 8.51 -13.92
N VAL A 279 10.86 8.73 -12.70
CA VAL A 279 11.10 7.67 -11.72
C VAL A 279 9.79 7.03 -11.28
N ARG A 280 8.74 7.81 -11.01
CA ARG A 280 7.41 7.30 -10.64
C ARG A 280 6.82 6.36 -11.70
N GLU A 281 7.02 6.67 -12.97
CA GLU A 281 6.52 5.84 -14.09
C GLU A 281 7.38 4.60 -14.33
N GLU A 282 8.72 4.75 -14.29
CA GLU A 282 9.64 3.67 -14.65
C GLU A 282 9.91 2.69 -13.52
N TYR A 283 9.97 3.16 -12.27
CA TYR A 283 10.32 2.33 -11.13
C TYR A 283 9.70 2.83 -9.82
N PRO A 284 8.42 2.58 -9.57
CA PRO A 284 7.69 3.09 -8.41
C PRO A 284 8.20 2.58 -7.04
N LYS A 285 9.12 1.60 -7.03
CA LYS A 285 9.82 1.19 -5.81
C LYS A 285 10.83 2.22 -5.30
N PHE A 286 11.16 3.24 -6.11
CA PHE A 286 12.07 4.31 -5.72
C PHE A 286 11.30 5.63 -5.68
N ALA A 287 11.10 6.19 -4.48
CA ALA A 287 10.30 7.39 -4.28
C ALA A 287 11.16 8.66 -4.28
N LEU A 288 10.58 9.77 -4.78
CA LEU A 288 11.10 11.12 -4.60
C LEU A 288 10.11 11.89 -3.74
N GLU A 289 10.58 12.41 -2.59
CA GLU A 289 9.76 12.97 -1.51
C GLU A 289 10.38 14.27 -0.95
N SER A 290 9.76 14.89 0.04
CA SER A 290 10.09 16.23 0.54
C SER A 290 11.24 16.24 1.55
N HIS A 291 12.22 17.13 1.34
CA HIS A 291 13.15 17.59 2.38
C HIS A 291 12.91 19.08 2.70
N THR A 292 11.63 19.50 2.77
CA THR A 292 11.14 20.89 2.77
C THR A 292 11.39 21.61 1.45
N PHE A 293 10.78 22.78 1.24
CA PHE A 293 11.06 23.56 0.02
C PHE A 293 12.34 24.42 0.19
N ASP A 294 12.44 25.23 1.26
CA ASP A 294 13.58 26.14 1.49
C ASP A 294 13.92 26.28 2.99
N MET A 295 13.69 25.19 3.80
CA MET A 295 13.96 25.22 5.23
C MET A 295 15.29 24.56 5.61
N HIS A 296 16.16 24.25 4.65
CA HIS A 296 17.47 23.63 4.89
C HIS A 296 18.56 24.65 5.25
N ASN A 297 18.30 25.94 5.19
CA ASN A 297 19.27 26.98 5.53
C ASN A 297 18.94 27.60 6.89
N ARG A 298 19.97 27.83 7.72
CA ARG A 298 19.80 28.55 8.98
C ARG A 298 19.37 29.99 8.72
N VAL A 299 18.32 30.45 9.40
CA VAL A 299 17.85 31.84 9.34
C VAL A 299 18.26 32.53 10.65
N LYS A 300 19.13 33.54 10.54
CA LYS A 300 19.72 34.25 11.71
C LYS A 300 20.35 33.26 12.71
N GLY A 301 21.03 32.22 12.22
CA GLY A 301 21.70 31.20 13.01
C GLY A 301 20.80 30.12 13.61
N LYS A 302 19.47 30.21 13.44
CA LYS A 302 18.50 29.23 13.96
C LYS A 302 18.04 28.29 12.83
N LYS A 303 17.73 27.04 13.20
CA LYS A 303 17.08 26.08 12.32
C LYS A 303 15.62 26.50 12.12
N PRO A 304 15.09 26.58 10.86
CA PRO A 304 13.71 26.98 10.59
C PRO A 304 12.65 26.13 11.32
N ALA A 305 12.84 24.82 11.40
CA ALA A 305 11.94 23.93 12.12
C ALA A 305 11.66 24.33 13.58
N LEU A 306 12.62 25.03 14.24
CA LEU A 306 12.50 25.50 15.62
C LEU A 306 12.10 26.98 15.74
N SER A 307 12.04 27.72 14.64
CA SER A 307 11.93 29.18 14.69
C SER A 307 10.85 29.77 13.79
N PHE A 308 10.37 29.02 12.80
CA PHE A 308 9.31 29.47 11.91
C PHE A 308 7.94 29.33 12.56
N THR A 309 7.05 30.27 12.21
CA THR A 309 5.63 30.20 12.61
C THR A 309 4.90 29.14 11.79
N TYR A 310 3.70 28.81 12.24
CA TYR A 310 2.79 27.91 11.52
C TYR A 310 2.62 28.34 10.03
N ASP A 311 2.31 29.61 9.79
CA ASP A 311 2.08 30.14 8.44
C ASP A 311 3.34 30.06 7.56
N GLN A 312 4.53 30.25 8.13
CA GLN A 312 5.80 30.16 7.39
C GLN A 312 6.09 28.72 6.96
N ILE A 313 5.83 27.74 7.84
CA ILE A 313 6.00 26.32 7.54
C ILE A 313 4.94 25.87 6.52
N MET A 314 3.68 26.27 6.70
CA MET A 314 2.59 25.97 5.78
C MET A 314 2.86 26.54 4.36
N GLU A 315 3.41 27.74 4.27
CA GLU A 315 3.81 28.32 2.99
C GLU A 315 4.96 27.55 2.32
N ASP A 316 5.90 27.02 3.09
CA ASP A 316 6.96 26.13 2.58
C ASP A 316 6.36 24.82 2.05
N CYS A 317 5.42 24.21 2.77
CA CYS A 317 4.69 23.02 2.32
C CYS A 317 3.93 23.26 1.00
N ARG A 318 3.21 24.40 0.87
CA ARG A 318 2.48 24.75 -0.35
C ARG A 318 3.37 24.86 -1.57
N LYS A 319 4.61 25.32 -1.41
CA LYS A 319 5.58 25.37 -2.52
C LYS A 319 6.00 23.99 -3.01
N ASN A 320 5.85 22.95 -2.20
CA ASN A 320 6.11 21.57 -2.57
C ASN A 320 4.89 20.86 -3.19
N GLU A 321 3.67 21.43 -3.11
CA GLU A 321 2.45 20.83 -3.68
C GLU A 321 2.61 20.40 -5.17
N PRO A 322 3.26 21.18 -6.05
CA PRO A 322 3.41 20.77 -7.45
C PRO A 322 4.17 19.45 -7.63
N PHE A 323 5.05 19.09 -6.71
CA PHE A 323 5.83 17.85 -6.79
C PHE A 323 5.04 16.62 -6.32
N GLY A 324 3.90 16.81 -5.61
CA GLY A 324 3.06 15.75 -5.11
C GLY A 324 3.73 14.88 -4.04
N PHE A 325 4.57 15.47 -3.21
CA PHE A 325 5.22 14.81 -2.08
C PHE A 325 4.22 14.50 -0.96
N THR A 326 4.38 13.32 -0.35
CA THR A 326 3.49 12.84 0.73
C THR A 326 4.26 12.42 1.98
N TYR A 327 5.57 12.29 1.89
CA TYR A 327 6.48 12.00 2.99
C TYR A 327 7.50 13.13 3.14
N LEU A 328 8.01 13.34 4.36
CA LEU A 328 9.00 14.38 4.61
C LEU A 328 10.14 13.85 5.49
N ALA A 329 11.38 14.19 5.14
CA ALA A 329 12.50 14.12 6.08
C ALA A 329 12.81 15.52 6.62
N TYR A 330 13.00 15.63 7.93
CA TYR A 330 13.34 16.92 8.53
C TYR A 330 14.78 17.32 8.25
N PRO A 331 15.05 18.56 7.78
CA PRO A 331 16.40 19.06 7.70
C PRO A 331 17.14 18.91 9.03
N TRP A 332 18.33 18.35 9.00
CA TRP A 332 19.15 17.98 10.17
C TRP A 332 18.42 17.06 11.16
N GLY A 333 17.36 16.38 10.76
CA GLY A 333 16.52 15.57 11.64
C GLY A 333 15.76 16.36 12.72
N THR A 334 15.76 17.69 12.63
CA THR A 334 15.23 18.57 13.68
C THR A 334 13.80 18.98 13.38
N TYR A 335 12.92 18.82 14.36
CA TYR A 335 11.50 19.16 14.26
C TYR A 335 10.98 19.86 15.52
N SER A 336 9.78 20.39 15.46
CA SER A 336 9.02 20.93 16.58
C SER A 336 7.58 20.46 16.50
N GLU A 337 6.86 20.51 17.62
CA GLU A 337 5.43 20.21 17.64
C GLU A 337 4.64 21.08 16.66
N ASN A 338 5.00 22.37 16.55
CA ASN A 338 4.41 23.25 15.56
C ASN A 338 4.60 22.74 14.12
N MET A 339 5.80 22.25 13.77
CA MET A 339 6.07 21.70 12.45
C MET A 339 5.31 20.40 12.21
N GLN A 340 5.23 19.50 13.19
CA GLN A 340 4.43 18.28 13.08
C GLN A 340 2.94 18.59 12.82
N ASN A 341 2.37 19.57 13.54
CA ASN A 341 0.99 19.98 13.34
C ASN A 341 0.76 20.55 11.92
N VAL A 342 1.68 21.39 11.43
CA VAL A 342 1.60 21.91 10.06
C VAL A 342 1.65 20.78 9.02
N LEU A 343 2.54 19.79 9.19
CA LEU A 343 2.65 18.67 8.24
C LEU A 343 1.37 17.82 8.20
N LYS A 344 0.75 17.59 9.36
CA LYS A 344 -0.57 16.92 9.46
C LYS A 344 -1.63 17.69 8.68
N ASP A 345 -1.72 18.99 8.88
CA ASP A 345 -2.70 19.87 8.23
C ASP A 345 -2.42 20.04 6.73
N ALA A 346 -1.15 19.96 6.32
CA ALA A 346 -0.73 19.97 4.92
C ALA A 346 -0.93 18.62 4.20
N GLY A 347 -1.37 17.57 4.91
CA GLY A 347 -1.71 16.27 4.34
C GLY A 347 -0.52 15.32 4.13
N TYR A 348 0.63 15.56 4.77
CA TYR A 348 1.71 14.58 4.77
C TYR A 348 1.29 13.32 5.55
N LYS A 349 1.71 12.14 5.06
CA LYS A 349 1.41 10.86 5.70
C LYS A 349 2.32 10.58 6.89
N MET A 350 3.61 10.92 6.78
CA MET A 350 4.62 10.59 7.78
C MET A 350 5.83 11.51 7.64
N ALA A 351 6.57 11.73 8.75
CA ALA A 351 7.81 12.49 8.72
C ALA A 351 8.94 11.78 9.48
N PHE A 352 10.16 11.91 8.94
CA PHE A 352 11.36 11.21 9.39
C PHE A 352 12.36 12.16 10.03
N ALA A 353 12.80 11.81 11.23
CA ALA A 353 13.84 12.50 11.99
C ALA A 353 15.18 11.75 11.90
N TYR A 354 16.21 12.27 12.52
CA TYR A 354 17.43 11.53 12.82
C TYR A 354 17.58 11.35 14.33
N ASN A 355 17.55 10.11 14.74
CA ASN A 355 18.15 9.71 15.99
C ASN A 355 19.09 8.56 15.69
N PRO A 356 20.41 8.78 15.71
CA PRO A 356 21.38 7.84 15.18
C PRO A 356 21.46 6.51 15.95
N TYR A 357 20.74 6.38 17.07
CA TYR A 357 20.84 5.23 17.98
C TYR A 357 19.56 4.41 18.06
N PHE A 358 18.54 4.67 17.22
CA PHE A 358 17.26 3.97 17.33
C PHE A 358 16.76 3.43 16.00
N TYR A 359 16.28 2.20 16.07
CA TYR A 359 15.41 1.62 15.03
C TYR A 359 14.04 2.28 15.05
N ALA A 360 13.31 2.15 13.95
CA ALA A 360 11.91 2.53 13.90
C ALA A 360 11.04 1.42 14.52
N TYR A 361 10.10 1.83 15.36
CA TYR A 361 9.09 0.97 16.00
C TYR A 361 7.68 1.43 15.60
N ARG A 362 6.71 0.53 15.72
CA ARG A 362 5.29 0.90 15.51
C ARG A 362 4.77 1.92 16.52
N SER A 363 5.39 1.97 17.70
CA SER A 363 5.05 2.93 18.76
C SER A 363 5.60 4.34 18.53
N ASP A 364 6.46 4.55 17.54
CA ASP A 364 7.02 5.87 17.24
C ASP A 364 5.91 6.84 16.81
N ASP A 365 6.10 8.13 17.09
CA ASP A 365 5.22 9.16 16.51
C ASP A 365 5.38 9.15 14.99
N THR A 366 4.26 9.00 14.27
CA THR A 366 4.22 8.99 12.80
C THR A 366 4.91 10.21 12.17
N PHE A 367 4.98 11.32 12.90
CA PHE A 367 5.66 12.55 12.46
C PHE A 367 7.03 12.76 13.13
N ALA A 368 7.63 11.72 13.70
CA ALA A 368 8.99 11.76 14.27
C ALA A 368 9.69 10.41 14.20
N VAL A 369 9.51 9.69 13.09
CA VAL A 369 10.07 8.33 12.90
C VAL A 369 11.59 8.40 12.79
N ASN A 370 12.28 7.56 13.57
CA ASN A 370 13.74 7.58 13.68
C ASN A 370 14.42 6.96 12.45
N ARG A 371 15.58 7.52 12.08
CA ARG A 371 16.47 7.00 11.03
C ARG A 371 17.90 6.88 11.56
N ILE A 372 18.64 5.91 11.04
CA ILE A 372 20.05 5.67 11.35
C ILE A 372 20.91 6.24 10.24
N LYS A 373 21.86 7.13 10.60
CA LYS A 373 22.77 7.72 9.60
C LYS A 373 23.77 6.66 9.11
N ILE A 374 23.83 6.48 7.80
CA ILE A 374 24.88 5.73 7.12
C ILE A 374 25.79 6.71 6.39
N SER A 375 27.09 6.51 6.55
CA SER A 375 28.11 7.37 5.98
C SER A 375 29.09 6.57 5.11
N GLY A 376 29.87 7.27 4.29
CA GLY A 376 30.99 6.65 3.58
C GLY A 376 32.11 6.12 4.51
N LEU A 377 32.02 6.42 5.81
CA LEU A 377 32.94 5.91 6.85
C LEU A 377 32.36 4.67 7.57
N THR A 378 31.09 4.37 7.39
CA THR A 378 30.44 3.17 7.94
C THR A 378 31.06 1.93 7.32
N SER A 379 31.72 1.10 8.12
CA SER A 379 32.30 -0.14 7.67
C SER A 379 31.22 -1.15 7.25
N MET A 380 31.60 -2.18 6.48
CA MET A 380 30.64 -3.22 6.13
C MET A 380 30.17 -4.02 7.34
N ASP A 381 31.05 -4.25 8.31
CA ASP A 381 30.70 -4.95 9.56
C ASP A 381 29.67 -4.13 10.36
N GLU A 382 29.90 -2.82 10.53
CA GLU A 382 28.94 -1.91 11.18
C GLU A 382 27.61 -1.86 10.42
N PHE A 383 27.63 -1.81 9.09
CA PHE A 383 26.42 -1.89 8.27
C PHE A 383 25.65 -3.19 8.53
N ILE A 384 26.35 -4.32 8.60
CA ILE A 384 25.74 -5.64 8.90
C ILE A 384 25.09 -5.63 10.28
N ASP A 385 25.76 -5.11 11.28
CA ASP A 385 25.25 -5.02 12.65
C ASP A 385 23.99 -4.14 12.71
N ILE A 386 24.00 -3.01 12.01
CA ILE A 386 22.82 -2.12 11.92
C ILE A 386 21.63 -2.85 11.28
N VAL A 387 21.81 -3.48 10.13
CA VAL A 387 20.68 -4.09 9.42
C VAL A 387 20.20 -5.39 10.04
N SER A 388 21.03 -6.10 10.80
CA SER A 388 20.63 -7.29 11.55
C SER A 388 19.70 -6.96 12.74
N GLY A 389 19.76 -5.74 13.24
CA GLY A 389 18.99 -5.32 14.39
C GLY A 389 19.52 -5.80 15.72
N ASP A 390 20.71 -6.41 15.74
CA ASP A 390 21.29 -7.04 16.94
C ASP A 390 22.26 -6.13 17.69
N ASP A 391 22.65 -4.99 17.10
CA ASP A 391 23.58 -4.07 17.73
C ASP A 391 22.97 -3.41 18.98
N PRO A 392 23.56 -3.65 20.17
CA PRO A 392 23.06 -3.07 21.44
C PRO A 392 23.10 -1.54 21.44
N GLN A 393 23.98 -0.92 20.66
CA GLN A 393 24.11 0.53 20.57
C GLN A 393 22.83 1.18 20.03
N TYR A 394 22.15 0.51 19.12
CA TYR A 394 20.92 1.02 18.48
C TYR A 394 19.62 0.54 19.17
N ASN A 395 19.74 -0.18 20.28
CA ASN A 395 18.61 -0.66 21.08
C ASN A 395 18.55 -0.04 22.48
N ASN A 396 19.35 1.00 22.77
CA ASN A 396 19.44 1.59 24.10
C ASN A 396 18.45 2.76 24.28
N PRO A 397 17.32 2.57 25.00
CA PRO A 397 16.38 3.65 25.28
C PRO A 397 16.96 4.75 26.19
N ASP A 398 18.10 4.47 26.85
CA ASP A 398 18.82 5.41 27.72
C ASP A 398 20.02 6.07 27.02
N ALA A 399 20.16 5.89 25.70
CA ALA A 399 21.22 6.58 24.94
C ALA A 399 21.02 8.09 25.06
N PRO A 400 22.06 8.84 25.44
CA PRO A 400 21.91 10.27 25.71
C PRO A 400 21.44 11.00 24.44
N GLU A 401 20.56 12.01 24.61
CA GLU A 401 20.17 13.02 23.59
C GLU A 401 21.38 13.86 23.12
N GLU A 402 22.50 13.22 22.80
CA GLU A 402 23.70 13.92 22.29
C GLU A 402 23.57 14.37 20.82
N ALA A 403 22.46 14.11 20.15
CA ALA A 403 22.23 14.54 18.77
C ALA A 403 22.22 16.07 18.59
N GLU A 404 22.08 16.87 19.65
CA GLU A 404 22.14 18.34 19.56
C GLU A 404 23.56 18.94 19.62
N LYS A 405 24.59 18.16 20.01
CA LYS A 405 25.95 18.70 20.24
C LYS A 405 26.97 18.42 19.15
N ALA A 406 26.65 17.61 18.16
CA ALA A 406 27.59 17.19 17.12
C ALA A 406 27.26 17.77 15.71
N GLN A 407 26.80 19.02 15.66
CA GLN A 407 26.69 19.76 14.39
C GLN A 407 27.17 21.19 14.53
#